data_d3972affb599fbccfaaa869d1d374274
#
_entry.id   d3972affb599fbccfaaa869d1d374274
#
_cell.length_a   1.000
_cell.length_b   1.000
_cell.length_c   1.000
_cell.angle_alpha   90.00
_cell.angle_beta   90.00
_cell.angle_gamma   90.00
#
_symmetry.space_group_name_H-M   'P 1'
#
loop_
_entity.id
_entity.type
_entity.pdbx_description
1 polymer ?
#
loop_
_entity_poly.entity_id
_entity_poly.type
_entity_poly.pdbx_seq_one_letter_code
_entity_poly.pdbx_strand_id
1 'polypeptide(L)'
;MNKLIIAALVAATGVAATAAWSQTAAPTVQNKRYFTMPLEKDPTREVGLQTVTMLPGAGNEFHRHPGEQWTAVQEGEVTFTIKGQAPQVLKAGDSNYVPRGVIHRQQNLSDKPARYIEMRIFDKGKPASEVMKD
;
A
#
# COMPACT_ATOMS: atom_id res chain seq x y z
N MET A 1 19.71 20.36 79.60
CA MET A 1 18.44 19.96 78.93
C MET A 1 18.61 20.20 77.48
N ASN A 2 19.00 19.15 76.67
CA ASN A 2 19.25 19.25 75.25
C ASN A 2 18.00 18.79 74.52
N LYS A 3 17.40 19.65 73.68
CA LYS A 3 16.32 19.33 72.84
C LYS A 3 16.88 18.88 71.46
N LEU A 4 16.75 17.58 71.11
CA LEU A 4 17.03 17.07 69.82
C LEU A 4 15.85 17.47 68.89
N ILE A 5 16.16 18.17 67.80
CA ILE A 5 15.25 18.44 66.73
C ILE A 5 15.50 17.36 65.64
N ILE A 6 14.54 16.46 65.45
CA ILE A 6 14.56 15.47 64.36
C ILE A 6 13.93 16.12 63.11
N ALA A 7 14.73 16.38 62.09
CA ALA A 7 14.28 16.84 60.83
C ALA A 7 13.87 15.62 59.98
N ALA A 8 12.59 15.49 59.69
CA ALA A 8 12.08 14.47 58.76
C ALA A 8 12.31 14.90 57.29
N LEU A 9 13.15 14.16 56.61
CA LEU A 9 13.38 14.32 55.17
C LEU A 9 12.26 13.60 54.40
N VAL A 10 11.35 14.34 53.76
CA VAL A 10 10.35 13.77 52.84
C VAL A 10 10.99 13.66 51.45
N ALA A 11 11.33 12.45 51.06
CA ALA A 11 11.79 12.18 49.71
C ALA A 11 10.55 12.07 48.77
N ALA A 12 10.36 13.07 47.95
CA ALA A 12 9.35 13.02 46.88
C ALA A 12 9.88 12.20 45.69
N THR A 13 9.44 10.96 45.57
CA THR A 13 9.70 10.13 44.38
C THR A 13 8.79 10.58 43.26
N GLY A 14 9.29 11.43 42.38
CA GLY A 14 8.60 11.76 41.12
C GLY A 14 8.64 10.58 40.17
N VAL A 15 7.49 9.93 39.93
CA VAL A 15 7.32 8.96 38.84
C VAL A 15 7.19 9.73 37.55
N ALA A 16 8.26 9.81 36.76
CA ALA A 16 8.21 10.33 35.41
C ALA A 16 7.50 9.30 34.52
N ALA A 17 6.23 9.53 34.20
CA ALA A 17 5.52 8.76 33.17
C ALA A 17 6.11 9.13 31.81
N THR A 18 6.97 8.28 31.27
CA THR A 18 7.40 8.36 29.87
C THR A 18 6.24 7.96 28.98
N ALA A 19 5.58 8.94 28.38
CA ALA A 19 4.61 8.67 27.31
C ALA A 19 5.37 8.06 26.13
N ALA A 20 5.25 6.74 25.97
CA ALA A 20 5.72 6.05 24.77
C ALA A 20 4.83 6.49 23.61
N TRP A 21 5.35 7.35 22.74
CA TRP A 21 4.71 7.70 21.48
C TRP A 21 4.78 6.47 20.59
N SER A 22 3.67 5.73 20.47
CA SER A 22 3.54 4.66 19.49
C SER A 22 3.51 5.33 18.11
N GLN A 23 4.64 5.32 17.42
CA GLN A 23 4.68 5.67 16.00
C GLN A 23 3.97 4.55 15.24
N THR A 24 2.70 4.75 14.91
CA THR A 24 2.02 3.89 13.94
C THR A 24 2.74 4.04 12.61
N ALA A 25 3.36 2.95 12.14
CA ALA A 25 3.98 2.94 10.82
C ALA A 25 2.96 3.37 9.77
N ALA A 26 3.40 4.21 8.81
CA ALA A 26 2.53 4.61 7.71
C ALA A 26 1.97 3.37 6.98
N PRO A 27 0.72 3.41 6.49
CA PRO A 27 0.13 2.34 5.72
C PRO A 27 1.03 2.00 4.52
N THR A 28 1.34 0.72 4.32
CA THR A 28 2.29 0.29 3.29
C THR A 28 1.64 -0.56 2.22
N VAL A 29 2.16 -0.41 0.99
CA VAL A 29 1.92 -1.31 -0.15
C VAL A 29 3.13 -2.21 -0.29
N GLN A 30 2.92 -3.53 -0.26
CA GLN A 30 3.97 -4.53 -0.41
C GLN A 30 3.77 -5.31 -1.71
N ASN A 31 4.82 -5.42 -2.52
CA ASN A 31 4.80 -6.13 -3.78
C ASN A 31 5.68 -7.39 -3.71
N LYS A 32 5.12 -8.55 -4.04
CA LYS A 32 5.87 -9.78 -4.24
C LYS A 32 5.83 -10.13 -5.73
N ARG A 33 6.92 -9.86 -6.43
CA ARG A 33 7.07 -10.24 -7.84
C ARG A 33 7.40 -11.72 -7.96
N TYR A 34 6.71 -12.42 -8.87
CA TYR A 34 6.97 -13.81 -9.18
C TYR A 34 7.91 -13.94 -10.37
N PHE A 35 7.59 -13.22 -11.46
CA PHE A 35 8.43 -13.19 -12.66
C PHE A 35 8.19 -11.92 -13.47
N THR A 36 9.12 -11.64 -14.37
CA THR A 36 9.00 -10.78 -15.54
C THR A 36 9.73 -11.46 -16.66
N MET A 37 9.08 -11.64 -17.82
CA MET A 37 9.65 -12.34 -18.97
C MET A 37 9.17 -11.74 -20.28
N PRO A 38 9.98 -11.80 -21.34
CA PRO A 38 9.53 -11.42 -22.69
C PRO A 38 8.35 -12.28 -23.16
N LEU A 39 7.45 -11.68 -23.95
CA LEU A 39 6.46 -12.46 -24.67
C LEU A 39 7.13 -13.25 -25.82
N GLU A 40 6.76 -14.52 -25.97
CA GLU A 40 7.39 -15.43 -26.92
C GLU A 40 7.33 -14.91 -28.38
N LYS A 41 6.18 -14.37 -28.77
CA LYS A 41 5.94 -13.88 -30.15
C LYS A 41 6.11 -12.36 -30.32
N ASP A 42 6.37 -11.65 -29.22
CA ASP A 42 6.61 -10.20 -29.23
C ASP A 42 7.70 -9.84 -28.20
N PRO A 43 8.97 -10.00 -28.55
CA PRO A 43 10.08 -9.75 -27.62
C PRO A 43 10.27 -8.25 -27.27
N THR A 44 9.50 -7.35 -27.89
CA THR A 44 9.46 -5.92 -27.54
C THR A 44 8.58 -5.65 -26.31
N ARG A 45 7.82 -6.64 -25.88
CA ARG A 45 6.93 -6.58 -24.71
C ARG A 45 7.29 -7.64 -23.66
N GLU A 46 6.95 -7.35 -22.43
CA GLU A 46 7.17 -8.25 -21.28
C GLU A 46 5.86 -8.47 -20.53
N VAL A 47 5.72 -9.66 -19.97
CA VAL A 47 4.65 -9.98 -19.02
C VAL A 47 5.25 -10.08 -17.62
N GLY A 48 4.60 -9.44 -16.66
CA GLY A 48 4.93 -9.53 -15.24
C GLY A 48 3.75 -10.01 -14.41
N LEU A 49 4.04 -10.83 -13.40
CA LEU A 49 3.07 -11.28 -12.42
C LEU A 49 3.57 -10.97 -11.01
N GLN A 50 2.69 -10.41 -10.19
CA GLN A 50 2.98 -10.11 -8.80
C GLN A 50 1.74 -10.26 -7.91
N THR A 51 1.97 -10.44 -6.62
CA THR A 51 0.97 -10.19 -5.58
C THR A 51 1.23 -8.82 -4.97
N VAL A 52 0.17 -8.08 -4.75
CA VAL A 52 0.17 -6.80 -4.03
C VAL A 52 -0.63 -6.97 -2.75
N THR A 53 -0.03 -6.55 -1.62
CA THR A 53 -0.71 -6.49 -0.33
C THR A 53 -0.78 -5.04 0.11
N MET A 54 -1.97 -4.56 0.43
CA MET A 54 -2.23 -3.22 0.94
C MET A 54 -2.76 -3.30 2.36
N LEU A 55 -2.05 -2.68 3.30
CA LEU A 55 -2.55 -2.49 4.66
C LEU A 55 -3.69 -1.46 4.67
N PRO A 56 -4.53 -1.44 5.74
CA PRO A 56 -5.57 -0.42 5.89
C PRO A 56 -5.04 1.01 5.70
N GLY A 57 -5.70 1.81 4.89
CA GLY A 57 -5.29 3.17 4.52
C GLY A 57 -4.17 3.27 3.48
N ALA A 58 -3.57 2.14 3.07
CA ALA A 58 -2.55 2.14 2.02
C ALA A 58 -3.15 2.34 0.63
N GLY A 59 -2.35 2.86 -0.29
CA GLY A 59 -2.73 3.02 -1.68
C GLY A 59 -1.58 3.55 -2.52
N ASN A 60 -1.84 3.68 -3.81
CA ASN A 60 -0.95 4.33 -4.74
C ASN A 60 -1.56 5.62 -5.28
N GLU A 61 -0.71 6.48 -5.82
CA GLU A 61 -1.13 7.70 -6.51
C GLU A 61 -1.76 7.36 -7.87
N PHE A 62 -2.43 8.33 -8.49
CA PHE A 62 -2.87 8.19 -9.87
C PHE A 62 -1.66 7.95 -10.77
N HIS A 63 -1.72 6.87 -11.54
CA HIS A 63 -0.67 6.46 -12.45
C HIS A 63 -1.26 5.78 -13.68
N ARG A 64 -0.40 5.55 -14.67
CA ARG A 64 -0.74 4.77 -15.88
C ARG A 64 0.38 3.77 -16.18
N HIS A 65 0.07 2.79 -16.99
CA HIS A 65 1.02 1.79 -17.47
C HIS A 65 1.26 1.89 -18.98
N PRO A 66 2.48 1.61 -19.46
CA PRO A 66 2.76 1.47 -20.90
C PRO A 66 2.29 0.11 -21.45
N GLY A 67 1.18 -0.38 -20.95
CA GLY A 67 0.60 -1.67 -21.29
C GLY A 67 -0.68 -1.96 -20.54
N GLU A 68 -1.16 -3.18 -20.67
CA GLU A 68 -2.41 -3.64 -20.08
C GLU A 68 -2.19 -4.24 -18.69
N GLN A 69 -3.20 -4.10 -17.82
CA GLN A 69 -3.18 -4.68 -16.47
C GLN A 69 -4.46 -5.47 -16.20
N TRP A 70 -4.31 -6.61 -15.55
CA TRP A 70 -5.39 -7.40 -14.96
C TRP A 70 -5.17 -7.51 -13.46
N THR A 71 -6.24 -7.35 -12.71
CA THR A 71 -6.22 -7.49 -11.24
C THR A 71 -7.27 -8.50 -10.83
N ALA A 72 -6.92 -9.41 -9.90
CA ALA A 72 -7.86 -10.34 -9.29
C ALA A 72 -7.69 -10.29 -7.77
N VAL A 73 -8.74 -9.84 -7.06
CA VAL A 73 -8.71 -9.70 -5.59
C VAL A 73 -8.84 -11.08 -4.96
N GLN A 74 -7.90 -11.41 -4.08
CA GLN A 74 -7.85 -12.68 -3.37
C GLN A 74 -8.38 -12.57 -1.94
N GLU A 75 -8.18 -11.41 -1.30
CA GLU A 75 -8.50 -11.20 0.10
C GLU A 75 -8.81 -9.72 0.36
N GLY A 76 -9.80 -9.46 1.23
CA GLY A 76 -10.22 -8.10 1.57
C GLY A 76 -10.95 -7.40 0.43
N GLU A 77 -10.78 -6.08 0.36
CA GLU A 77 -11.37 -5.24 -0.68
C GLU A 77 -10.41 -4.12 -1.12
N VAL A 78 -10.48 -3.76 -2.39
CA VAL A 78 -9.66 -2.71 -3.00
C VAL A 78 -10.57 -1.70 -3.68
N THR A 79 -10.45 -0.44 -3.31
CA THR A 79 -11.11 0.66 -4.01
C THR A 79 -10.29 1.03 -5.24
N PHE A 80 -10.84 0.77 -6.40
CA PHE A 80 -10.26 1.09 -7.70
C PHE A 80 -10.91 2.35 -8.27
N THR A 81 -10.10 3.30 -8.74
CA THR A 81 -10.61 4.57 -9.29
C THR A 81 -9.92 4.87 -10.62
N ILE A 82 -10.68 5.01 -11.70
CA ILE A 82 -10.22 5.62 -12.95
C ILE A 82 -10.37 7.14 -12.81
N LYS A 83 -9.35 7.91 -13.20
CA LYS A 83 -9.40 9.39 -13.10
C LYS A 83 -10.62 9.93 -13.84
N GLY A 84 -11.44 10.71 -13.14
CA GLY A 84 -12.70 11.27 -13.68
C GLY A 84 -13.92 10.36 -13.59
N GLN A 85 -13.81 9.17 -12.99
CA GLN A 85 -14.93 8.25 -12.77
C GLN A 85 -15.18 8.00 -11.28
N ALA A 86 -16.38 7.51 -10.96
CA ALA A 86 -16.71 7.10 -9.61
C ALA A 86 -15.84 5.90 -9.17
N PRO A 87 -15.39 5.86 -7.90
CA PRO A 87 -14.67 4.71 -7.37
C PRO A 87 -15.50 3.43 -7.43
N GLN A 88 -14.85 2.31 -7.70
CA GLN A 88 -15.42 0.97 -7.65
C GLN A 88 -14.73 0.16 -6.55
N VAL A 89 -15.50 -0.51 -5.69
CA VAL A 89 -14.98 -1.44 -4.69
C VAL A 89 -14.95 -2.83 -5.28
N LEU A 90 -13.77 -3.43 -5.36
CA LEU A 90 -13.53 -4.81 -5.77
C LEU A 90 -13.29 -5.65 -4.51
N LYS A 91 -14.04 -6.73 -4.34
CA LYS A 91 -13.94 -7.66 -3.20
C LYS A 91 -13.25 -8.96 -3.61
N ALA A 92 -12.91 -9.80 -2.64
CA ALA A 92 -12.36 -11.13 -2.90
C ALA A 92 -13.24 -11.91 -3.91
N GLY A 93 -12.62 -12.38 -4.99
CA GLY A 93 -13.30 -13.00 -6.14
C GLY A 93 -13.59 -12.07 -7.31
N ASP A 94 -13.54 -10.76 -7.12
CA ASP A 94 -13.71 -9.78 -8.20
C ASP A 94 -12.40 -9.58 -8.97
N SER A 95 -12.56 -9.14 -10.21
CA SER A 95 -11.45 -8.80 -11.09
C SER A 95 -11.77 -7.58 -11.93
N ASN A 96 -10.72 -6.91 -12.41
CA ASN A 96 -10.84 -5.85 -13.41
C ASN A 96 -9.73 -5.91 -14.45
N TYR A 97 -9.96 -5.17 -15.52
CA TYR A 97 -9.01 -4.93 -16.59
C TYR A 97 -8.78 -3.44 -16.78
N VAL A 98 -7.54 -3.05 -16.94
CA VAL A 98 -7.11 -1.67 -17.18
C VAL A 98 -6.41 -1.61 -18.54
N PRO A 99 -6.99 -0.94 -19.54
CA PRO A 99 -6.33 -0.72 -20.83
C PRO A 99 -5.05 0.11 -20.70
N ARG A 100 -4.16 -0.05 -21.66
CA ARG A 100 -2.95 0.77 -21.81
C ARG A 100 -3.24 2.27 -21.65
N GLY A 101 -2.45 2.97 -20.85
CA GLY A 101 -2.49 4.42 -20.69
C GLY A 101 -3.64 4.97 -19.86
N VAL A 102 -4.56 4.14 -19.39
CA VAL A 102 -5.66 4.59 -18.52
C VAL A 102 -5.11 5.01 -17.17
N ILE A 103 -5.42 6.25 -16.77
CA ILE A 103 -4.99 6.81 -15.49
C ILE A 103 -5.91 6.30 -14.38
N HIS A 104 -5.34 5.61 -13.40
CA HIS A 104 -6.08 4.98 -12.31
C HIS A 104 -5.26 4.92 -11.03
N ARG A 105 -5.92 4.55 -9.94
CA ARG A 105 -5.28 4.22 -8.65
C ARG A 105 -6.02 3.10 -7.94
N GLN A 106 -5.33 2.43 -7.01
CA GLN A 106 -5.89 1.46 -6.08
C GLN A 106 -5.62 1.91 -4.64
N GLN A 107 -6.60 1.75 -3.77
CA GLN A 107 -6.53 2.12 -2.35
C GLN A 107 -7.23 1.06 -1.52
N ASN A 108 -6.69 0.76 -0.35
CA ASN A 108 -7.40 0.00 0.66
C ASN A 108 -8.04 0.98 1.66
N LEU A 109 -9.30 1.28 1.48
CA LEU A 109 -10.08 2.16 2.36
C LEU A 109 -10.81 1.39 3.47
N SER A 110 -10.61 0.06 3.55
CA SER A 110 -11.17 -0.80 4.60
C SER A 110 -10.27 -0.83 5.85
N ASP A 111 -10.77 -1.49 6.91
CA ASP A 111 -10.06 -1.69 8.18
C ASP A 111 -9.24 -3.00 8.22
N LYS A 112 -9.22 -3.77 7.12
CA LYS A 112 -8.51 -5.05 7.00
C LYS A 112 -7.49 -5.01 5.87
N PRO A 113 -6.43 -5.83 5.93
CA PRO A 113 -5.52 -5.99 4.80
C PRO A 113 -6.26 -6.47 3.55
N ALA A 114 -5.84 -5.99 2.39
CA ALA A 114 -6.31 -6.44 1.09
C ALA A 114 -5.14 -7.05 0.30
N ARG A 115 -5.42 -8.10 -0.46
CA ARG A 115 -4.43 -8.79 -1.30
C ARG A 115 -5.02 -9.12 -2.66
N TYR A 116 -4.28 -8.83 -3.72
CA TYR A 116 -4.66 -9.14 -5.08
C TYR A 116 -3.48 -9.61 -5.92
N ILE A 117 -3.77 -10.43 -6.93
CA ILE A 117 -2.83 -10.75 -8.01
C ILE A 117 -2.96 -9.69 -9.08
N GLU A 118 -1.82 -9.26 -9.59
CA GLU A 118 -1.72 -8.33 -10.70
C GLU A 118 -0.84 -8.91 -11.80
N MET A 119 -1.38 -9.01 -12.99
CA MET A 119 -0.65 -9.32 -14.20
C MET A 119 -0.61 -8.10 -15.10
N ARG A 120 0.56 -7.80 -15.65
CA ARG A 120 0.75 -6.69 -16.59
C ARG A 120 1.50 -7.15 -17.83
N ILE A 121 1.09 -6.65 -18.99
CA ILE A 121 1.87 -6.73 -20.21
C ILE A 121 2.28 -5.30 -20.56
N PHE A 122 3.57 -5.04 -20.70
CA PHE A 122 4.12 -3.69 -20.89
C PHE A 122 5.30 -3.70 -21.87
N ASP A 123 5.64 -2.51 -22.41
CA ASP A 123 6.74 -2.34 -23.32
C ASP A 123 8.08 -2.54 -22.62
N LYS A 124 8.95 -3.36 -23.21
CA LYS A 124 10.28 -3.64 -22.68
C LYS A 124 11.10 -2.36 -22.59
N GLY A 125 11.81 -2.21 -21.46
CA GLY A 125 12.67 -1.05 -21.23
C GLY A 125 11.91 0.24 -20.86
N LYS A 126 10.59 0.21 -20.75
CA LYS A 126 9.80 1.33 -20.20
C LYS A 126 9.58 1.15 -18.70
N PRO A 127 9.42 2.25 -17.93
CA PRO A 127 8.98 2.16 -16.55
C PRO A 127 7.68 1.39 -16.45
N ALA A 128 7.56 0.48 -15.47
CA ALA A 128 6.35 -0.33 -15.30
C ALA A 128 5.11 0.50 -14.97
N SER A 129 5.30 1.71 -14.44
CA SER A 129 4.24 2.69 -14.19
C SER A 129 4.80 4.11 -14.26
N GLU A 130 3.94 5.05 -14.61
CA GLU A 130 4.22 6.48 -14.64
C GLU A 130 3.23 7.18 -13.72
N VAL A 131 3.73 7.78 -12.63
CA VAL A 131 2.91 8.56 -11.69
C VAL A 131 2.52 9.87 -12.34
N MET A 132 1.24 10.20 -12.24
CA MET A 132 0.69 11.44 -12.77
C MET A 132 0.80 12.52 -11.70
N LYS A 133 1.55 13.57 -12.02
CA LYS A 133 1.56 14.80 -11.21
C LYS A 133 0.29 15.59 -11.50
N ASP A 134 -0.33 16.11 -10.45
CA ASP A 134 -1.46 17.06 -10.57
C ASP A 134 -1.00 18.38 -11.16
#